data_6d08f3708bb798d97f31310be7fba360
#
_entry.id   6d08f3708bb798d97f31310be7fba360
#
_cell.length_a   1.000
_cell.length_b   1.000
_cell.length_c   1.000
_cell.angle_alpha   90.00
_cell.angle_beta   90.00
_cell.angle_gamma   90.00
#
_symmetry.space_group_name_H-M   'P 1'
#
loop_
_entity.id
_entity.type
_entity.pdbx_description
1 polymer ?
#
loop_
_entity_poly.entity_id
_entity_poly.type
_entity_poly.pdbx_seq_one_letter_code
_entity_poly.pdbx_strand_id
1 'polypeptide(L)'
;MVEKGQAVENRHCPKDKTKKCVNCKPYCHITTGFSGAGAFSDGKLSLSYEVGGDLPSLIGADLAQDTIDYTDKIYLEFGADTHIEGLENTDEVKAIRKRAIQAGLKLVDCPIRHLGTEKAREIYYAMEQYLLENGVEIIFGVECNNIILSGTKCEGVILTENGTQREIRADHTIVATGRRGAEWLEKICAEHNIAHQPGTVDIGVRVECRNEVMEKVNEALYESKLIGYPKPFKNKVRTFCQNPGGFVAQENYDNDLAVVNGHSYKELKSDNTNLAILCSHNFSYPFNQPIAYAQKVGELTNMLAAGHILVQRFGDILDGKRTWEKELAQSNVRPTLPDAVAGDITAAMPYRAMTNIINFIQAMDHVVPGFASYETLLYSPELKFYSNRIKMDTDFNTSVEGLHCLGDSSGWTRGLMMASVMGVIMGRKLL
;
A
#
# COMPACT_ATOMS: atom_id res chain seq x y z
N MET A 1 -22.63 -9.43 10.06
CA MET A 1 -21.58 -8.52 9.52
C MET A 1 -22.25 -7.27 8.97
N VAL A 2 -21.63 -6.08 9.08
CA VAL A 2 -22.17 -4.81 8.52
C VAL A 2 -21.19 -4.30 7.49
N GLU A 3 -21.68 -3.98 6.30
CA GLU A 3 -20.89 -3.47 5.18
C GLU A 3 -21.54 -2.22 4.59
N LYS A 4 -20.77 -1.13 4.51
CA LYS A 4 -21.23 0.15 3.96
C LYS A 4 -21.58 0.08 2.48
N GLY A 5 -20.87 -0.74 1.72
CA GLY A 5 -21.09 -0.95 0.29
C GLY A 5 -22.00 -2.13 -0.01
N GLN A 6 -21.86 -2.67 -1.21
CA GLN A 6 -22.74 -3.69 -1.77
C GLN A 6 -22.05 -5.07 -1.79
N ALA A 7 -22.86 -6.12 -2.00
CA ALA A 7 -22.43 -7.45 -2.36
C ALA A 7 -21.55 -7.44 -3.63
N VAL A 8 -20.65 -8.42 -3.78
CA VAL A 8 -19.68 -8.45 -4.89
C VAL A 8 -20.34 -8.32 -6.25
N GLU A 9 -21.46 -9.03 -6.47
CA GLU A 9 -22.19 -9.03 -7.74
C GLU A 9 -22.79 -7.67 -8.11
N ASN A 10 -23.16 -6.85 -7.12
CA ASN A 10 -23.79 -5.56 -7.29
C ASN A 10 -22.80 -4.39 -7.43
N ARG A 11 -21.51 -4.68 -7.37
CA ARG A 11 -20.44 -3.69 -7.48
C ARG A 11 -19.99 -3.55 -8.93
N HIS A 12 -20.12 -2.34 -9.48
CA HIS A 12 -19.73 -2.03 -10.86
C HIS A 12 -19.01 -0.69 -10.93
N CYS A 13 -17.95 -0.60 -11.73
CA CYS A 13 -17.27 0.66 -12.01
C CYS A 13 -17.84 1.31 -13.28
N PRO A 14 -18.43 2.50 -13.20
CA PRO A 14 -18.88 3.22 -14.39
C PRO A 14 -17.78 3.47 -15.43
N LYS A 15 -16.49 3.51 -15.00
CA LYS A 15 -15.32 3.67 -15.87
C LYS A 15 -15.26 2.59 -16.97
N ASP A 16 -15.78 1.39 -16.72
CA ASP A 16 -15.80 0.31 -17.70
C ASP A 16 -16.54 0.74 -18.98
N LYS A 17 -17.63 1.52 -18.81
CA LYS A 17 -18.44 2.09 -19.90
C LYS A 17 -17.96 3.48 -20.33
N THR A 18 -17.71 4.36 -19.39
CA THR A 18 -17.42 5.78 -19.64
C THR A 18 -15.98 6.05 -20.04
N LYS A 19 -15.08 5.06 -19.83
CA LYS A 19 -13.61 5.17 -19.97
C LYS A 19 -12.96 6.25 -19.07
N LYS A 20 -13.75 6.92 -18.22
CA LYS A 20 -13.29 7.94 -17.26
C LYS A 20 -13.88 7.67 -15.89
N CYS A 21 -13.11 7.94 -14.84
CA CYS A 21 -13.63 7.91 -13.48
C CYS A 21 -14.64 9.02 -13.29
N VAL A 22 -15.83 8.68 -12.74
CA VAL A 22 -16.92 9.63 -12.49
C VAL A 22 -17.02 10.05 -11.02
N ASN A 23 -16.03 9.70 -10.21
CA ASN A 23 -16.00 10.00 -8.77
C ASN A 23 -17.31 9.66 -8.06
N CYS A 24 -17.66 8.37 -8.07
CA CYS A 24 -18.92 7.85 -7.54
C CYS A 24 -19.23 8.35 -6.14
N LYS A 25 -20.51 8.73 -5.91
CA LYS A 25 -21.04 9.11 -4.59
C LYS A 25 -22.11 8.10 -4.18
N PRO A 26 -22.30 7.81 -2.89
CA PRO A 26 -21.55 8.35 -1.72
C PRO A 26 -20.18 7.72 -1.51
N TYR A 27 -19.82 6.64 -2.21
CA TYR A 27 -18.54 5.94 -2.13
C TYR A 27 -18.13 5.33 -3.48
N CYS A 28 -16.85 4.98 -3.60
CA CYS A 28 -16.33 4.29 -4.77
C CYS A 28 -16.71 2.80 -4.74
N HIS A 29 -17.43 2.32 -5.74
CA HIS A 29 -17.93 0.95 -5.79
C HIS A 29 -16.86 -0.13 -5.91
N ILE A 30 -15.64 0.20 -6.38
CA ILE A 30 -14.53 -0.77 -6.46
C ILE A 30 -13.64 -0.80 -5.21
N THR A 31 -13.78 0.17 -4.29
CA THR A 31 -13.02 0.19 -3.04
C THR A 31 -13.86 -0.08 -1.81
N THR A 32 -15.19 0.00 -1.93
CA THR A 32 -16.15 -0.15 -0.82
C THR A 32 -17.19 -1.19 -1.19
N GLY A 33 -17.46 -2.12 -0.30
CA GLY A 33 -18.31 -3.28 -0.48
C GLY A 33 -17.61 -4.54 0.03
N PHE A 34 -18.29 -5.68 -0.02
CA PHE A 34 -17.73 -6.95 0.43
C PHE A 34 -16.33 -7.19 -0.16
N SER A 35 -15.38 -7.66 0.64
CA SER A 35 -13.96 -7.81 0.32
C SER A 35 -13.18 -6.52 0.02
N GLY A 36 -13.77 -5.32 0.19
CA GLY A 36 -13.11 -4.05 -0.08
C GLY A 36 -12.56 -3.94 -1.50
N ALA A 37 -11.34 -3.41 -1.67
CA ALA A 37 -10.68 -3.32 -2.98
C ALA A 37 -10.19 -4.68 -3.51
N GLY A 38 -10.16 -5.74 -2.70
CA GLY A 38 -9.62 -7.04 -3.06
C GLY A 38 -10.28 -7.65 -4.29
N ALA A 39 -11.62 -7.66 -4.34
CA ALA A 39 -12.39 -8.22 -5.47
C ALA A 39 -12.19 -7.49 -6.81
N PHE A 40 -11.61 -6.29 -6.80
CA PHE A 40 -11.43 -5.47 -8.00
C PHE A 40 -9.96 -5.08 -8.24
N SER A 41 -9.05 -5.74 -7.52
CA SER A 41 -7.61 -5.63 -7.72
C SER A 41 -7.09 -6.76 -8.59
N ASP A 42 -5.81 -6.71 -8.92
CA ASP A 42 -5.10 -7.83 -9.55
C ASP A 42 -4.89 -9.03 -8.59
N GLY A 43 -5.24 -8.88 -7.32
CA GLY A 43 -5.26 -9.96 -6.33
C GLY A 43 -3.90 -10.56 -6.01
N LYS A 44 -2.90 -9.71 -5.75
CA LYS A 44 -1.58 -10.16 -5.30
C LYS A 44 -1.60 -10.63 -3.86
N LEU A 45 -1.44 -11.93 -3.64
CA LEU A 45 -1.28 -12.55 -2.33
C LEU A 45 0.22 -12.77 -2.07
N SER A 46 0.81 -11.96 -1.20
CA SER A 46 2.21 -12.15 -0.79
C SER A 46 2.31 -13.30 0.22
N LEU A 47 3.08 -14.33 -0.11
CA LEU A 47 3.22 -15.56 0.69
C LEU A 47 4.42 -15.53 1.63
N SER A 48 4.84 -14.33 2.07
CA SER A 48 5.96 -14.13 2.99
C SER A 48 5.58 -13.16 4.10
N TYR A 49 5.91 -13.52 5.34
CA TYR A 49 5.70 -12.64 6.50
C TYR A 49 6.52 -11.34 6.44
N GLU A 50 7.55 -11.26 5.61
CA GLU A 50 8.35 -10.05 5.42
C GLU A 50 7.63 -8.98 4.57
N VAL A 51 6.45 -9.32 4.03
CA VAL A 51 5.66 -8.46 3.15
C VAL A 51 4.24 -8.30 3.71
N GLY A 52 3.73 -7.08 3.66
CA GLY A 52 2.33 -6.85 4.03
C GLY A 52 2.10 -6.23 5.41
N GLY A 53 3.06 -5.50 5.94
CA GLY A 53 2.91 -4.73 7.19
C GLY A 53 3.83 -5.19 8.30
N ASP A 54 3.50 -4.82 9.52
CA ASP A 54 4.30 -5.07 10.72
C ASP A 54 3.66 -6.11 11.67
N LEU A 55 2.66 -6.85 11.20
CA LEU A 55 1.96 -7.86 11.99
C LEU A 55 2.93 -8.88 12.66
N PRO A 56 4.00 -9.34 11.98
CA PRO A 56 4.97 -10.25 12.61
C PRO A 56 5.67 -9.67 13.84
N SER A 57 5.77 -8.36 13.99
CA SER A 57 6.31 -7.74 15.20
C SER A 57 5.37 -7.85 16.42
N LEU A 58 4.09 -8.10 16.18
CA LEU A 58 3.08 -8.30 17.23
C LEU A 58 2.94 -9.78 17.61
N ILE A 59 2.83 -10.67 16.60
CA ILE A 59 2.49 -12.08 16.83
C ILE A 59 3.66 -13.07 16.66
N GLY A 60 4.82 -12.59 16.22
CA GLY A 60 5.97 -13.42 15.86
C GLY A 60 5.98 -13.84 14.38
N ALA A 61 7.19 -14.08 13.85
CA ALA A 61 7.38 -14.43 12.45
C ALA A 61 6.84 -15.84 12.11
N ASP A 62 7.06 -16.80 13.00
CA ASP A 62 6.65 -18.19 12.78
C ASP A 62 5.13 -18.32 12.71
N LEU A 63 4.39 -17.75 13.68
CA LEU A 63 2.93 -17.76 13.65
C LEU A 63 2.38 -17.03 12.43
N ALA A 64 3.02 -15.92 12.03
CA ALA A 64 2.62 -15.18 10.84
C ALA A 64 2.77 -16.04 9.58
N GLN A 65 3.91 -16.75 9.41
CA GLN A 65 4.15 -17.60 8.24
C GLN A 65 3.23 -18.81 8.21
N ASP A 66 3.11 -19.53 9.34
CA ASP A 66 2.21 -20.68 9.45
C ASP A 66 0.75 -20.32 9.10
N THR A 67 0.34 -19.12 9.51
CA THR A 67 -1.03 -18.65 9.21
C THR A 67 -1.16 -18.17 7.77
N ILE A 68 -0.11 -17.59 7.15
CA ILE A 68 -0.07 -17.30 5.71
C ILE A 68 -0.28 -18.59 4.92
N ASP A 69 0.47 -19.65 5.25
CA ASP A 69 0.40 -20.94 4.55
C ASP A 69 -1.00 -21.59 4.70
N TYR A 70 -1.63 -21.44 5.85
CA TYR A 70 -3.01 -21.87 6.05
C TYR A 70 -4.01 -20.99 5.26
N THR A 71 -3.85 -19.69 5.29
CA THR A 71 -4.71 -18.74 4.58
C THR A 71 -4.63 -18.95 3.06
N ASP A 72 -3.43 -19.22 2.54
CA ASP A 72 -3.22 -19.54 1.13
C ASP A 72 -4.03 -20.78 0.69
N LYS A 73 -4.11 -21.82 1.54
CA LYS A 73 -4.96 -22.99 1.29
C LYS A 73 -6.44 -22.64 1.18
N ILE A 74 -6.93 -21.70 2.00
CA ILE A 74 -8.30 -21.23 1.88
C ILE A 74 -8.52 -20.58 0.49
N TYR A 75 -7.61 -19.72 0.02
CA TYR A 75 -7.73 -19.14 -1.31
C TYR A 75 -7.71 -20.19 -2.42
N LEU A 76 -6.90 -21.25 -2.28
CA LEU A 76 -6.87 -22.38 -3.21
C LEU A 76 -8.19 -23.15 -3.22
N GLU A 77 -8.80 -23.39 -2.06
CA GLU A 77 -10.12 -24.05 -1.93
C GLU A 77 -11.23 -23.24 -2.63
N PHE A 78 -11.13 -21.91 -2.65
CA PHE A 78 -12.05 -21.04 -3.38
C PHE A 78 -11.64 -20.79 -4.83
N GLY A 79 -10.66 -21.53 -5.37
CA GLY A 79 -10.33 -21.58 -6.78
C GLY A 79 -9.18 -20.67 -7.23
N ALA A 80 -8.31 -20.22 -6.32
CA ALA A 80 -7.07 -19.56 -6.70
C ALA A 80 -6.17 -20.51 -7.51
N ASP A 81 -5.35 -19.93 -8.42
CA ASP A 81 -4.37 -20.71 -9.20
C ASP A 81 -3.27 -21.24 -8.29
N THR A 82 -2.77 -22.42 -8.59
CA THR A 82 -1.66 -23.04 -7.85
C THR A 82 -0.30 -22.42 -8.16
N HIS A 83 -0.19 -21.67 -9.25
CA HIS A 83 1.06 -21.02 -9.67
C HIS A 83 1.48 -19.94 -8.67
N ILE A 84 2.77 -19.91 -8.33
CA ILE A 84 3.39 -18.91 -7.46
C ILE A 84 4.56 -18.29 -8.21
N GLU A 85 4.54 -16.98 -8.36
CA GLU A 85 5.65 -16.19 -8.87
C GLU A 85 6.73 -15.99 -7.80
N GLY A 86 7.98 -15.87 -8.21
CA GLY A 86 9.07 -15.49 -7.31
C GLY A 86 9.58 -16.60 -6.37
N LEU A 87 9.26 -17.87 -6.66
CA LEU A 87 9.84 -19.04 -5.96
C LEU A 87 11.22 -19.41 -6.50
N GLU A 88 11.54 -19.01 -7.71
CA GLU A 88 12.77 -19.44 -8.37
C GLU A 88 13.99 -18.80 -7.70
N ASN A 89 14.88 -19.61 -7.15
CA ASN A 89 16.16 -19.19 -6.61
C ASN A 89 17.27 -19.53 -7.62
N THR A 90 17.15 -18.93 -8.80
CA THR A 90 18.11 -19.08 -9.89
C THR A 90 19.49 -18.54 -9.52
N ASP A 91 20.52 -18.88 -10.28
CA ASP A 91 21.87 -18.35 -10.03
C ASP A 91 21.91 -16.83 -10.20
N GLU A 92 21.08 -16.26 -11.09
CA GLU A 92 20.95 -14.80 -11.21
C GLU A 92 20.28 -14.17 -9.98
N VAL A 93 19.24 -14.76 -9.43
CA VAL A 93 18.63 -14.30 -8.15
C VAL A 93 19.64 -14.34 -7.01
N LYS A 94 20.45 -15.41 -6.91
CA LYS A 94 21.54 -15.49 -5.93
C LYS A 94 22.61 -14.43 -6.17
N ALA A 95 22.95 -14.13 -7.42
CA ALA A 95 23.90 -13.07 -7.77
C ALA A 95 23.36 -11.68 -7.41
N ILE A 96 22.08 -11.40 -7.70
CA ILE A 96 21.41 -10.16 -7.27
C ILE A 96 21.43 -10.03 -5.75
N ARG A 97 21.06 -11.10 -5.03
CA ARG A 97 21.09 -11.13 -3.56
C ARG A 97 22.49 -10.85 -3.01
N LYS A 98 23.51 -11.45 -3.58
CA LYS A 98 24.92 -11.22 -3.19
C LYS A 98 25.32 -9.75 -3.37
N ARG A 99 24.98 -9.15 -4.53
CA ARG A 99 25.25 -7.72 -4.78
C ARG A 99 24.48 -6.82 -3.79
N ALA A 100 23.21 -7.17 -3.48
CA ALA A 100 22.41 -6.44 -2.51
C ALA A 100 23.07 -6.46 -1.11
N ILE A 101 23.52 -7.64 -0.62
CA ILE A 101 24.24 -7.77 0.65
C ILE A 101 25.50 -6.92 0.65
N GLN A 102 26.29 -6.95 -0.42
CA GLN A 102 27.52 -6.15 -0.55
C GLN A 102 27.26 -4.64 -0.53
N ALA A 103 26.09 -4.21 -1.07
CA ALA A 103 25.63 -2.83 -1.04
C ALA A 103 24.96 -2.41 0.29
N GLY A 104 24.87 -3.31 1.27
CA GLY A 104 24.17 -3.06 2.53
C GLY A 104 22.65 -3.04 2.41
N LEU A 105 22.12 -3.66 1.35
CA LEU A 105 20.70 -3.82 1.08
C LEU A 105 20.25 -5.26 1.35
N LYS A 106 18.98 -5.45 1.63
CA LYS A 106 18.32 -6.76 1.73
C LYS A 106 17.40 -6.95 0.54
N LEU A 107 17.63 -7.98 -0.27
CA LEU A 107 16.63 -8.48 -1.21
C LEU A 107 15.65 -9.36 -0.41
N VAL A 108 14.39 -8.97 -0.40
CA VAL A 108 13.31 -9.69 0.28
C VAL A 108 12.72 -10.72 -0.68
N ASP A 109 12.60 -11.95 -0.22
CA ASP A 109 11.87 -12.98 -0.94
C ASP A 109 10.38 -12.62 -0.94
N CYS A 110 9.83 -12.51 -2.12
CA CYS A 110 8.45 -12.08 -2.31
C CYS A 110 7.69 -13.07 -3.20
N PRO A 111 7.46 -14.31 -2.70
CA PRO A 111 6.60 -15.24 -3.42
C PRO A 111 5.18 -14.69 -3.46
N ILE A 112 4.59 -14.69 -4.65
CA ILE A 112 3.28 -14.08 -4.90
C ILE A 112 2.39 -15.08 -5.61
N ARG A 113 1.21 -15.32 -5.05
CA ARG A 113 0.08 -15.91 -5.78
C ARG A 113 -0.73 -14.78 -6.40
N HIS A 114 -0.83 -14.80 -7.71
CA HIS A 114 -1.55 -13.78 -8.46
C HIS A 114 -2.93 -14.29 -8.85
N LEU A 115 -3.99 -13.72 -8.26
CA LEU A 115 -5.36 -14.17 -8.56
C LEU A 115 -5.81 -13.71 -9.96
N GLY A 116 -5.36 -12.53 -10.39
CA GLY A 116 -5.88 -11.86 -11.59
C GLY A 116 -7.22 -11.16 -11.31
N THR A 117 -7.47 -10.06 -12.01
CA THR A 117 -8.61 -9.17 -11.71
C THR A 117 -9.98 -9.85 -11.85
N GLU A 118 -10.15 -10.65 -12.88
CA GLU A 118 -11.43 -11.35 -13.10
C GLU A 118 -11.62 -12.48 -12.09
N LYS A 119 -10.60 -13.30 -11.90
CA LYS A 119 -10.64 -14.44 -11.00
C LYS A 119 -10.72 -14.02 -9.52
N ALA A 120 -10.10 -12.92 -9.14
CA ALA A 120 -10.24 -12.36 -7.78
C ALA A 120 -11.72 -12.09 -7.45
N ARG A 121 -12.46 -11.51 -8.40
CA ARG A 121 -13.89 -11.26 -8.21
C ARG A 121 -14.71 -12.55 -8.02
N GLU A 122 -14.42 -13.59 -8.80
CA GLU A 122 -15.09 -14.90 -8.69
C GLU A 122 -14.80 -15.55 -7.32
N ILE A 123 -13.55 -15.52 -6.86
CA ILE A 123 -13.13 -16.09 -5.58
C ILE A 123 -13.83 -15.38 -4.41
N TYR A 124 -13.84 -14.05 -4.40
CA TYR A 124 -14.51 -13.30 -3.33
C TYR A 124 -16.03 -13.43 -3.38
N TYR A 125 -16.61 -13.58 -4.55
CA TYR A 125 -18.02 -13.91 -4.69
C TYR A 125 -18.32 -15.29 -4.09
N ALA A 126 -17.53 -16.32 -4.40
CA ALA A 126 -17.68 -17.64 -3.83
C ALA A 126 -17.53 -17.62 -2.30
N MET A 127 -16.58 -16.86 -1.75
CA MET A 127 -16.45 -16.67 -0.30
C MET A 127 -17.69 -16.01 0.32
N GLU A 128 -18.25 -14.98 -0.34
CA GLU A 128 -19.47 -14.31 0.11
C GLU A 128 -20.64 -15.29 0.18
N GLN A 129 -20.86 -16.06 -0.90
CA GLN A 129 -21.92 -17.06 -0.95
C GLN A 129 -21.74 -18.14 0.14
N TYR A 130 -20.51 -18.64 0.31
CA TYR A 130 -20.20 -19.61 1.36
C TYR A 130 -20.57 -19.09 2.75
N LEU A 131 -20.28 -17.84 3.07
CA LEU A 131 -20.64 -17.25 4.35
C LEU A 131 -22.16 -17.18 4.55
N LEU A 132 -22.89 -16.73 3.52
CA LEU A 132 -24.35 -16.64 3.56
C LEU A 132 -25.00 -18.03 3.72
N GLU A 133 -24.54 -19.03 2.98
CA GLU A 133 -25.01 -20.42 3.07
C GLU A 133 -24.73 -21.06 4.45
N ASN A 134 -23.68 -20.61 5.13
CA ASN A 134 -23.33 -21.07 6.48
C ASN A 134 -23.90 -20.16 7.59
N GLY A 135 -24.90 -19.35 7.29
CA GLY A 135 -25.70 -18.63 8.29
C GLY A 135 -25.11 -17.32 8.76
N VAL A 136 -24.11 -16.77 8.08
CA VAL A 136 -23.59 -15.43 8.40
C VAL A 136 -24.56 -14.38 7.85
N GLU A 137 -25.15 -13.59 8.75
CA GLU A 137 -25.95 -12.43 8.35
C GLU A 137 -25.04 -11.29 7.89
N ILE A 138 -25.27 -10.77 6.67
CA ILE A 138 -24.55 -9.63 6.11
C ILE A 138 -25.53 -8.52 5.78
N ILE A 139 -25.39 -7.38 6.45
CA ILE A 139 -26.21 -6.18 6.23
C ILE A 139 -25.44 -5.25 5.29
N PHE A 140 -25.88 -5.15 4.06
CA PHE A 140 -25.26 -4.31 3.02
C PHE A 140 -25.88 -2.91 2.95
N GLY A 141 -25.08 -1.93 2.50
CA GLY A 141 -25.54 -0.57 2.26
C GLY A 141 -25.77 0.23 3.55
N VAL A 142 -25.26 -0.25 4.69
CA VAL A 142 -25.47 0.36 6.00
C VAL A 142 -24.15 0.83 6.60
N GLU A 143 -24.14 2.07 7.06
CA GLU A 143 -22.95 2.68 7.67
C GLU A 143 -22.95 2.51 9.19
N CYS A 144 -21.81 2.04 9.71
CA CYS A 144 -21.55 2.06 11.14
C CYS A 144 -21.10 3.47 11.54
N ASN A 145 -21.85 4.10 12.44
CA ASN A 145 -21.55 5.47 12.88
C ASN A 145 -20.68 5.50 14.12
N ASN A 146 -20.96 4.61 15.08
CA ASN A 146 -20.24 4.59 16.35
C ASN A 146 -20.29 3.18 16.97
N ILE A 147 -19.49 2.99 18.02
CA ILE A 147 -19.53 1.81 18.90
C ILE A 147 -20.35 2.12 20.15
N ILE A 148 -20.90 1.09 20.78
CA ILE A 148 -21.64 1.20 22.05
C ILE A 148 -20.70 0.78 23.17
N LEU A 149 -20.41 1.70 24.09
CA LEU A 149 -19.57 1.43 25.25
C LEU A 149 -20.39 1.44 26.55
N SER A 150 -20.10 0.49 27.42
CA SER A 150 -20.54 0.46 28.81
C SER A 150 -19.31 0.36 29.71
N GLY A 151 -18.87 1.48 30.29
CA GLY A 151 -17.61 1.56 31.00
C GLY A 151 -16.43 1.31 30.07
N THR A 152 -15.68 0.23 30.33
CA THR A 152 -14.53 -0.20 29.51
C THR A 152 -14.86 -1.30 28.50
N LYS A 153 -16.14 -1.69 28.38
CA LYS A 153 -16.59 -2.79 27.52
C LYS A 153 -17.33 -2.27 26.29
N CYS A 154 -16.99 -2.81 25.11
CA CYS A 154 -17.77 -2.62 23.89
C CYS A 154 -18.90 -3.65 23.86
N GLU A 155 -20.14 -3.16 23.69
CA GLU A 155 -21.34 -3.98 23.67
C GLU A 155 -22.04 -4.01 22.31
N GLY A 156 -21.40 -3.45 21.28
CA GLY A 156 -21.97 -3.44 19.94
C GLY A 156 -21.70 -2.16 19.16
N VAL A 157 -22.56 -1.90 18.18
CA VAL A 157 -22.42 -0.79 17.22
C VAL A 157 -23.72 -0.04 17.01
N ILE A 158 -23.58 1.24 16.61
CA ILE A 158 -24.69 2.10 16.19
C ILE A 158 -24.60 2.26 14.68
N LEU A 159 -25.67 1.90 13.99
CA LEU A 159 -25.81 1.97 12.56
C LEU A 159 -26.77 3.09 12.16
N THR A 160 -26.57 3.65 10.96
CA THR A 160 -27.62 4.48 10.33
C THR A 160 -28.14 3.78 9.08
N GLU A 161 -29.43 3.49 9.12
CA GLU A 161 -30.17 2.89 8.02
C GLU A 161 -31.34 3.83 7.63
N ASN A 162 -31.34 4.32 6.39
CA ASN A 162 -32.38 5.25 5.89
C ASN A 162 -32.59 6.48 6.80
N GLY A 163 -31.53 7.02 7.41
CA GLY A 163 -31.62 8.17 8.30
C GLY A 163 -32.07 7.84 9.75
N THR A 164 -32.37 6.57 10.05
CA THR A 164 -32.74 6.09 11.39
C THR A 164 -31.58 5.37 12.04
N GLN A 165 -31.32 5.65 13.31
CA GLN A 165 -30.30 4.93 14.07
C GLN A 165 -30.85 3.59 14.58
N ARG A 166 -30.01 2.56 14.47
CA ARG A 166 -30.28 1.20 14.96
C ARG A 166 -29.06 0.72 15.75
N GLU A 167 -29.29 0.11 16.90
CA GLU A 167 -28.25 -0.56 17.68
C GLU A 167 -28.21 -2.06 17.35
N ILE A 168 -26.99 -2.59 17.24
CA ILE A 168 -26.74 -4.04 17.24
C ILE A 168 -25.83 -4.35 18.41
N ARG A 169 -26.30 -5.21 19.32
CA ARG A 169 -25.54 -5.67 20.50
C ARG A 169 -24.78 -6.96 20.16
N ALA A 170 -23.56 -7.08 20.70
CA ALA A 170 -22.70 -8.22 20.52
C ALA A 170 -21.67 -8.30 21.66
N ASP A 171 -21.23 -9.51 22.00
CA ASP A 171 -20.18 -9.74 22.98
C ASP A 171 -18.80 -9.36 22.43
N HIS A 172 -18.60 -9.53 21.12
CA HIS A 172 -17.39 -9.15 20.41
C HIS A 172 -17.71 -8.26 19.21
N THR A 173 -17.06 -7.12 19.15
CA THR A 173 -17.14 -6.18 18.03
C THR A 173 -15.81 -6.17 17.29
N ILE A 174 -15.82 -6.59 16.01
CA ILE A 174 -14.63 -6.64 15.17
C ILE A 174 -14.68 -5.51 14.14
N VAL A 175 -13.74 -4.59 14.22
CA VAL A 175 -13.58 -3.48 13.27
C VAL A 175 -12.55 -3.88 12.21
N ALA A 176 -13.01 -4.07 10.96
CA ALA A 176 -12.19 -4.47 9.82
C ALA A 176 -12.46 -3.58 8.59
N THR A 177 -12.51 -2.27 8.79
CA THR A 177 -13.01 -1.29 7.81
C THR A 177 -12.00 -0.93 6.70
N GLY A 178 -10.83 -1.55 6.70
CA GLY A 178 -9.78 -1.31 5.69
C GLY A 178 -9.27 0.13 5.70
N ARG A 179 -8.50 0.52 4.69
CA ARG A 179 -7.91 1.87 4.62
C ARG A 179 -8.94 3.00 4.48
N ARG A 180 -10.07 2.72 3.81
CA ARG A 180 -11.15 3.72 3.67
C ARG A 180 -11.85 4.04 4.97
N GLY A 181 -11.87 3.10 5.92
CA GLY A 181 -12.42 3.31 7.26
C GLY A 181 -11.41 3.82 8.29
N ALA A 182 -10.18 4.13 7.88
CA ALA A 182 -9.14 4.57 8.80
C ALA A 182 -9.48 5.89 9.52
N GLU A 183 -10.02 6.88 8.80
CA GLU A 183 -10.44 8.16 9.39
C GLU A 183 -11.60 7.98 10.38
N TRP A 184 -12.57 7.12 10.03
CA TRP A 184 -13.65 6.78 10.95
C TRP A 184 -13.10 6.12 12.22
N LEU A 185 -12.18 5.16 12.10
CA LEU A 185 -11.58 4.49 13.26
C LEU A 185 -10.74 5.46 14.11
N GLU A 186 -10.01 6.39 13.48
CA GLU A 186 -9.27 7.44 14.19
C GLU A 186 -10.21 8.31 15.02
N LYS A 187 -11.34 8.72 14.46
CA LYS A 187 -12.38 9.45 15.17
C LYS A 187 -12.92 8.65 16.36
N ILE A 188 -13.28 7.38 16.16
CA ILE A 188 -13.73 6.48 17.23
C ILE A 188 -12.68 6.34 18.33
N CYS A 189 -11.41 6.18 17.97
CA CYS A 189 -10.31 6.12 18.92
C CYS A 189 -10.19 7.40 19.77
N ALA A 190 -10.34 8.55 19.14
CA ALA A 190 -10.28 9.85 19.83
C ALA A 190 -11.48 10.06 20.75
N GLU A 191 -12.71 9.77 20.30
CA GLU A 191 -13.95 9.93 21.05
C GLU A 191 -14.00 9.02 22.28
N HIS A 192 -13.48 7.80 22.16
CA HIS A 192 -13.57 6.77 23.20
C HIS A 192 -12.24 6.48 23.91
N ASN A 193 -11.21 7.29 23.67
CA ASN A 193 -9.88 7.13 24.27
C ASN A 193 -9.27 5.73 24.06
N ILE A 194 -9.50 5.14 22.87
CA ILE A 194 -8.90 3.86 22.50
C ILE A 194 -7.42 4.06 22.24
N ALA A 195 -6.57 3.29 22.91
CA ALA A 195 -5.13 3.45 22.83
C ALA A 195 -4.60 3.15 21.43
N HIS A 196 -3.91 4.11 20.82
CA HIS A 196 -3.30 3.99 19.51
C HIS A 196 -1.99 4.78 19.43
N GLN A 197 -1.25 4.55 18.37
CA GLN A 197 -0.03 5.30 18.05
C GLN A 197 -0.18 5.94 16.66
N PRO A 198 0.46 7.10 16.42
CA PRO A 198 0.52 7.66 15.09
C PRO A 198 1.02 6.63 14.06
N GLY A 199 0.40 6.60 12.89
CA GLY A 199 0.81 5.74 11.80
C GLY A 199 2.17 6.15 11.23
N THR A 200 2.69 5.31 10.35
CA THR A 200 3.86 5.62 9.53
C THR A 200 3.41 6.29 8.24
N VAL A 201 4.20 7.20 7.69
CA VAL A 201 4.04 7.67 6.32
C VAL A 201 5.30 7.35 5.53
N ASP A 202 5.13 6.96 4.28
CA ASP A 202 6.24 6.88 3.35
C ASP A 202 6.22 8.13 2.45
N ILE A 203 7.34 8.83 2.42
CA ILE A 203 7.59 9.97 1.55
C ILE A 203 8.72 9.55 0.61
N GLY A 204 8.46 9.61 -0.68
CA GLY A 204 9.40 9.09 -1.65
C GLY A 204 9.31 9.74 -3.01
N VAL A 205 9.97 9.08 -3.95
CA VAL A 205 10.04 9.45 -5.36
C VAL A 205 9.73 8.23 -6.21
N ARG A 206 9.23 8.46 -7.41
CA ARG A 206 9.26 7.44 -8.46
C ARG A 206 10.49 7.65 -9.30
N VAL A 207 11.23 6.59 -9.47
CA VAL A 207 12.45 6.57 -10.29
C VAL A 207 12.12 5.97 -11.65
N GLU A 208 12.62 6.56 -12.71
CA GLU A 208 12.50 6.06 -14.07
C GLU A 208 13.88 5.99 -14.72
N CYS A 209 14.23 4.84 -15.26
CA CYS A 209 15.46 4.58 -15.99
C CYS A 209 15.18 3.75 -17.25
N ARG A 210 16.16 3.62 -18.13
CA ARG A 210 16.03 2.78 -19.32
C ARG A 210 15.80 1.31 -18.95
N ASN A 211 15.03 0.60 -19.78
CA ASN A 211 14.75 -0.83 -19.58
C ASN A 211 16.04 -1.65 -19.50
N GLU A 212 17.04 -1.30 -20.30
CA GLU A 212 18.33 -2.00 -20.36
C GLU A 212 19.08 -1.99 -19.03
N VAL A 213 18.88 -0.95 -18.21
CA VAL A 213 19.48 -0.86 -16.87
C VAL A 213 18.88 -1.93 -15.95
N MET A 214 17.56 -2.16 -16.01
CA MET A 214 16.85 -3.07 -15.13
C MET A 214 16.64 -4.47 -15.72
N GLU A 215 17.08 -4.74 -16.96
CA GLU A 215 16.77 -5.95 -17.73
C GLU A 215 17.00 -7.23 -16.92
N LYS A 216 18.21 -7.45 -16.42
CA LYS A 216 18.56 -8.67 -15.65
C LYS A 216 17.71 -8.85 -14.39
N VAL A 217 17.36 -7.75 -13.74
CA VAL A 217 16.52 -7.80 -12.53
C VAL A 217 15.08 -8.08 -12.92
N ASN A 218 14.57 -7.45 -13.99
CA ASN A 218 13.22 -7.65 -14.50
C ASN A 218 12.99 -9.08 -15.01
N GLU A 219 14.02 -9.70 -15.59
CA GLU A 219 13.97 -11.10 -16.06
C GLU A 219 14.06 -12.11 -14.92
N ALA A 220 14.87 -11.82 -13.91
CA ALA A 220 15.12 -12.74 -12.79
C ALA A 220 14.07 -12.69 -11.70
N LEU A 221 13.38 -11.56 -11.52
CA LEU A 221 12.47 -11.30 -10.40
C LEU A 221 11.15 -10.71 -10.89
N TYR A 222 10.04 -11.32 -10.48
CA TYR A 222 8.72 -10.75 -10.71
C TYR A 222 8.56 -9.37 -10.06
N GLU A 223 9.06 -9.20 -8.83
CA GLU A 223 9.13 -7.93 -8.11
C GLU A 223 10.43 -7.86 -7.31
N SER A 224 11.28 -6.87 -7.62
CA SER A 224 12.51 -6.68 -6.86
C SER A 224 12.26 -5.83 -5.63
N LYS A 225 12.11 -6.48 -4.48
CA LYS A 225 11.90 -5.81 -3.20
C LYS A 225 13.20 -5.67 -2.44
N LEU A 226 13.84 -4.52 -2.59
CA LEU A 226 15.07 -4.16 -1.88
C LEU A 226 14.74 -3.25 -0.70
N ILE A 227 15.37 -3.53 0.45
CA ILE A 227 15.24 -2.74 1.68
C ILE A 227 16.62 -2.34 2.15
N GLY A 228 16.77 -1.10 2.59
CA GLY A 228 18.00 -0.58 3.18
C GLY A 228 17.73 0.43 4.29
N TYR A 229 18.81 0.74 5.04
CA TYR A 229 18.80 1.71 6.12
C TYR A 229 19.99 2.68 5.93
N PRO A 230 19.92 3.59 4.92
CA PRO A 230 21.03 4.44 4.55
C PRO A 230 21.50 5.35 5.68
N LYS A 231 22.81 5.51 5.80
CA LYS A 231 23.39 6.51 6.71
C LYS A 231 23.15 7.92 6.14
N PRO A 232 23.15 8.98 6.99
CA PRO A 232 23.34 8.95 8.43
C PRO A 232 22.06 8.63 9.22
N PHE A 233 20.88 8.80 8.63
CA PHE A 233 19.59 8.80 9.34
C PHE A 233 19.02 7.42 9.60
N LYS A 234 19.37 6.43 8.79
CA LYS A 234 18.92 5.04 8.91
C LYS A 234 17.39 4.86 8.93
N ASN A 235 16.65 5.74 8.26
CA ASN A 235 15.25 5.45 7.99
C ASN A 235 15.16 4.24 7.07
N LYS A 236 14.14 3.43 7.23
CA LYS A 236 13.85 2.33 6.30
C LYS A 236 13.53 2.90 4.92
N VAL A 237 14.31 2.53 3.92
CA VAL A 237 14.04 2.82 2.52
C VAL A 237 13.79 1.53 1.77
N ARG A 238 12.84 1.52 0.86
CA ARG A 238 12.50 0.33 0.08
C ARG A 238 12.06 0.66 -1.33
N THR A 239 12.29 -0.27 -2.23
CA THR A 239 11.65 -0.26 -3.55
C THR A 239 10.17 -0.68 -3.41
N PHE A 240 9.34 -0.20 -4.33
CA PHE A 240 7.92 -0.53 -4.35
C PHE A 240 7.37 -0.39 -5.77
N CYS A 241 6.42 -1.27 -6.16
CA CYS A 241 5.66 -1.18 -7.40
C CYS A 241 6.56 -0.97 -8.62
N GLN A 242 7.34 -1.99 -8.99
CA GLN A 242 8.19 -2.01 -10.17
C GLN A 242 7.36 -2.28 -11.42
N ASN A 243 7.59 -1.50 -12.47
CA ASN A 243 6.86 -1.53 -13.73
C ASN A 243 7.82 -1.59 -14.93
N PRO A 244 8.25 -2.78 -15.36
CA PRO A 244 9.07 -2.96 -16.57
C PRO A 244 8.30 -2.54 -17.83
N GLY A 245 8.90 -1.69 -18.65
CA GLY A 245 8.23 -1.13 -19.83
C GLY A 245 6.96 -0.33 -19.49
N GLY A 246 6.86 0.17 -18.26
CA GLY A 246 5.70 0.87 -17.76
C GLY A 246 5.77 2.38 -17.95
N PHE A 247 4.73 3.05 -17.51
CA PHE A 247 4.57 4.50 -17.62
C PHE A 247 4.43 5.10 -16.23
N VAL A 248 5.07 6.24 -16.02
CA VAL A 248 4.82 7.09 -14.84
C VAL A 248 3.48 7.77 -15.02
N ALA A 249 2.70 7.86 -13.96
CA ALA A 249 1.35 8.43 -13.99
C ALA A 249 1.13 9.37 -12.81
N GLN A 250 0.31 10.39 -13.02
CA GLN A 250 -0.24 11.22 -11.95
C GLN A 250 -1.56 10.63 -11.46
N GLU A 251 -1.73 10.56 -10.17
CA GLU A 251 -3.00 10.29 -9.48
C GLU A 251 -3.33 11.47 -8.59
N ASN A 252 -4.63 11.74 -8.41
CA ASN A 252 -5.08 12.77 -7.50
C ASN A 252 -5.73 12.11 -6.27
N TYR A 253 -5.23 12.46 -5.09
CA TYR A 253 -5.85 12.14 -3.82
C TYR A 253 -6.92 13.17 -3.48
N ASP A 254 -7.61 12.96 -2.35
CA ASP A 254 -8.58 13.93 -1.85
C ASP A 254 -7.90 15.32 -1.70
N ASN A 255 -8.68 16.39 -1.88
CA ASN A 255 -8.22 17.79 -1.89
C ASN A 255 -7.25 18.15 -3.04
N ASP A 256 -7.39 17.50 -4.20
CA ASP A 256 -6.59 17.78 -5.41
C ASP A 256 -5.08 17.59 -5.24
N LEU A 257 -4.66 16.80 -4.25
CA LEU A 257 -3.26 16.47 -4.03
C LEU A 257 -2.77 15.54 -5.14
N ALA A 258 -1.94 16.05 -6.05
CA ALA A 258 -1.31 15.24 -7.09
C ALA A 258 -0.15 14.42 -6.52
N VAL A 259 -0.19 13.11 -6.73
CA VAL A 259 0.87 12.17 -6.37
C VAL A 259 1.27 11.34 -7.58
N VAL A 260 2.53 10.93 -7.61
CA VAL A 260 3.03 10.07 -8.69
C VAL A 260 2.77 8.60 -8.38
N ASN A 261 2.50 7.83 -9.42
CA ASN A 261 2.39 6.37 -9.41
C ASN A 261 2.95 5.80 -10.71
N GLY A 262 2.91 4.48 -10.89
CA GLY A 262 3.32 3.80 -12.12
C GLY A 262 2.26 2.82 -12.60
N HIS A 263 2.14 2.68 -13.91
CA HIS A 263 1.24 1.75 -14.56
C HIS A 263 1.98 0.86 -15.55
N SER A 264 1.61 -0.42 -15.56
CA SER A 264 2.00 -1.39 -16.59
C SER A 264 0.79 -1.74 -17.43
N TYR A 265 0.96 -1.68 -18.74
CA TYR A 265 -0.03 -2.17 -19.70
C TYR A 265 0.44 -3.48 -20.31
N LYS A 266 -0.51 -4.35 -20.68
CA LYS A 266 -0.17 -5.65 -21.25
C LYS A 266 0.47 -5.50 -22.64
N GLU A 267 -0.11 -4.66 -23.49
CA GLU A 267 0.26 -4.52 -24.89
C GLU A 267 1.10 -3.26 -25.17
N LEU A 268 0.93 -2.21 -24.38
CA LEU A 268 1.66 -0.96 -24.55
C LEU A 268 2.89 -0.94 -23.63
N LYS A 269 4.07 -0.81 -24.23
CA LYS A 269 5.33 -0.75 -23.49
C LYS A 269 6.08 0.54 -23.82
N SER A 270 6.75 1.08 -22.81
CA SER A 270 7.73 2.18 -22.95
C SER A 270 9.14 1.61 -23.03
N ASP A 271 10.09 2.48 -23.35
CA ASP A 271 11.53 2.14 -23.31
C ASP A 271 12.12 2.18 -21.90
N ASN A 272 11.29 2.46 -20.88
CA ASN A 272 11.73 2.69 -19.51
C ASN A 272 11.11 1.70 -18.53
N THR A 273 11.85 1.42 -17.48
CA THR A 273 11.31 0.81 -16.24
C THR A 273 11.16 1.90 -15.20
N ASN A 274 10.05 1.88 -14.45
CA ASN A 274 9.88 2.76 -13.32
C ASN A 274 9.54 1.99 -12.03
N LEU A 275 9.97 2.52 -10.90
CA LEU A 275 9.67 1.99 -9.56
C LEU A 275 9.69 3.10 -8.52
N ALA A 276 8.92 2.92 -7.44
CA ALA A 276 8.96 3.85 -6.32
C ALA A 276 10.12 3.54 -5.37
N ILE A 277 10.75 4.57 -4.84
CA ILE A 277 11.66 4.49 -3.70
C ILE A 277 11.04 5.27 -2.56
N LEU A 278 10.65 4.56 -1.51
CA LEU A 278 9.88 5.06 -0.39
C LEU A 278 10.71 5.08 0.88
N CYS A 279 10.81 6.26 1.51
CA CYS A 279 11.45 6.46 2.81
C CYS A 279 10.39 6.53 3.90
N SER A 280 10.45 5.60 4.87
CA SER A 280 9.48 5.53 5.96
C SER A 280 9.81 6.55 7.05
N HIS A 281 8.78 7.28 7.48
CA HIS A 281 8.86 8.28 8.54
C HIS A 281 7.96 7.89 9.69
N ASN A 282 8.57 7.73 10.87
CA ASN A 282 7.91 7.53 12.14
C ASN A 282 8.08 8.79 12.96
N PHE A 283 7.03 9.19 13.65
CA PHE A 283 7.04 10.37 14.50
C PHE A 283 6.79 9.98 15.96
N SER A 284 7.27 10.82 16.86
CA SER A 284 7.12 10.65 18.29
C SER A 284 6.49 11.91 18.90
N TYR A 285 5.93 11.73 20.10
CA TYR A 285 5.41 12.86 20.86
C TYR A 285 6.40 14.06 20.86
N PRO A 286 5.92 15.30 20.74
CA PRO A 286 4.52 15.72 20.77
C PRO A 286 3.78 15.65 19.42
N PHE A 287 4.47 15.32 18.32
CA PHE A 287 3.87 15.31 16.99
C PHE A 287 3.10 13.98 16.73
N ASN A 288 1.84 14.10 16.32
CA ASN A 288 0.93 12.96 16.14
C ASN A 288 0.11 13.00 14.83
N GLN A 289 0.49 13.84 13.85
CA GLN A 289 -0.23 14.02 12.61
C GLN A 289 0.63 13.66 11.38
N PRO A 290 1.15 12.43 11.25
CA PRO A 290 2.06 12.06 10.17
C PRO A 290 1.44 12.21 8.78
N ILE A 291 0.14 11.91 8.62
CA ILE A 291 -0.57 12.06 7.35
C ILE A 291 -0.60 13.54 6.93
N ALA A 292 -0.98 14.45 7.84
CA ALA A 292 -1.00 15.87 7.56
C ALA A 292 0.39 16.40 7.18
N TYR A 293 1.45 15.90 7.84
CA TYR A 293 2.83 16.24 7.47
C TYR A 293 3.15 15.84 6.02
N ALA A 294 2.85 14.60 5.64
CA ALA A 294 3.14 14.12 4.29
C ALA A 294 2.26 14.82 3.24
N GLN A 295 1.00 15.15 3.57
CA GLN A 295 0.13 15.96 2.71
C GLN A 295 0.75 17.35 2.47
N LYS A 296 1.29 18.00 3.50
CA LYS A 296 1.95 19.32 3.35
C LYS A 296 3.20 19.24 2.48
N VAL A 297 3.98 18.16 2.57
CA VAL A 297 5.10 17.93 1.65
C VAL A 297 4.61 17.81 0.21
N GLY A 298 3.53 17.07 -0.03
CA GLY A 298 2.92 16.93 -1.34
C GLY A 298 2.37 18.26 -1.87
N GLU A 299 1.62 19.01 -1.06
CA GLU A 299 1.09 20.33 -1.41
C GLU A 299 2.21 21.30 -1.81
N LEU A 300 3.32 21.31 -1.05
CA LEU A 300 4.47 22.14 -1.36
C LEU A 300 5.12 21.75 -2.70
N THR A 301 5.24 20.44 -2.96
CA THR A 301 5.76 19.94 -4.25
C THR A 301 4.84 20.33 -5.40
N ASN A 302 3.52 20.15 -5.24
CA ASN A 302 2.54 20.54 -6.26
C ASN A 302 2.53 22.05 -6.51
N MET A 303 2.73 22.87 -5.47
CA MET A 303 2.85 24.33 -5.63
C MET A 303 3.99 24.69 -6.58
N LEU A 304 5.15 24.04 -6.47
CA LEU A 304 6.31 24.27 -7.33
C LEU A 304 6.09 23.76 -8.77
N ALA A 305 5.14 22.84 -8.96
CA ALA A 305 4.79 22.27 -10.26
C ALA A 305 3.43 22.75 -10.80
N ALA A 306 2.89 23.84 -10.28
CA ALA A 306 1.59 24.38 -10.67
C ALA A 306 0.45 23.33 -10.65
N GLY A 307 0.43 22.47 -9.64
CA GLY A 307 -0.57 21.39 -9.46
C GLY A 307 -0.20 20.06 -10.12
N HIS A 308 0.97 19.94 -10.73
CA HIS A 308 1.47 18.74 -11.40
C HIS A 308 2.57 18.05 -10.57
N ILE A 309 3.22 17.06 -11.20
CA ILE A 309 4.35 16.30 -10.65
C ILE A 309 5.66 16.96 -11.06
N LEU A 310 6.57 17.16 -10.10
CA LEU A 310 7.95 17.56 -10.41
C LEU A 310 8.75 16.38 -10.96
N VAL A 311 9.63 16.66 -11.93
CA VAL A 311 10.64 15.72 -12.42
C VAL A 311 12.03 16.37 -12.41
N GLN A 312 13.03 15.61 -11.98
CA GLN A 312 14.44 16.07 -11.91
C GLN A 312 15.37 14.90 -12.24
N ARG A 313 16.47 15.19 -12.98
CA ARG A 313 17.52 14.21 -13.21
C ARG A 313 18.33 13.97 -11.94
N PHE A 314 18.70 12.73 -11.69
CA PHE A 314 19.46 12.35 -10.49
C PHE A 314 20.81 13.10 -10.39
N GLY A 315 21.50 13.24 -11.50
CA GLY A 315 22.76 14.00 -11.54
C GLY A 315 22.59 15.48 -11.17
N ASP A 316 21.51 16.11 -11.60
CA ASP A 316 21.21 17.52 -11.24
C ASP A 316 20.94 17.66 -9.75
N ILE A 317 20.29 16.64 -9.12
CA ILE A 317 20.12 16.60 -7.65
C ILE A 317 21.49 16.57 -6.96
N LEU A 318 22.41 15.72 -7.44
CA LEU A 318 23.75 15.62 -6.85
C LEU A 318 24.57 16.90 -7.03
N ASP A 319 24.38 17.61 -8.14
CA ASP A 319 25.01 18.89 -8.42
C ASP A 319 24.35 20.08 -7.69
N GLY A 320 23.22 19.83 -6.99
CA GLY A 320 22.50 20.88 -6.27
C GLY A 320 21.82 21.91 -7.17
N LYS A 321 21.37 21.50 -8.36
CA LYS A 321 20.72 22.37 -9.36
C LYS A 321 19.41 21.77 -9.85
N ARG A 322 18.50 22.63 -10.29
CA ARG A 322 17.26 22.22 -10.95
C ARG A 322 17.52 21.59 -12.32
N THR A 323 16.61 20.75 -12.78
CA THR A 323 16.53 20.29 -14.17
C THR A 323 15.66 21.27 -14.99
N TRP A 324 16.03 21.49 -16.26
CA TRP A 324 15.29 22.27 -17.21
C TRP A 324 14.68 21.39 -18.31
N GLU A 325 13.58 21.84 -18.93
CA GLU A 325 12.89 21.12 -20.01
C GLU A 325 13.82 20.77 -21.17
N LYS A 326 14.73 21.69 -21.51
CA LYS A 326 15.73 21.49 -22.55
C LYS A 326 16.64 20.28 -22.26
N GLU A 327 16.98 20.08 -20.98
CA GLU A 327 17.85 19.00 -20.54
C GLU A 327 17.11 17.65 -20.57
N LEU A 328 15.82 17.64 -20.20
CA LEU A 328 14.97 16.45 -20.34
C LEU A 328 14.78 16.03 -21.80
N ALA A 329 14.60 17.01 -22.71
CA ALA A 329 14.44 16.75 -24.12
C ALA A 329 15.70 16.16 -24.80
N GLN A 330 16.87 16.36 -24.20
CA GLN A 330 18.17 15.85 -24.68
C GLN A 330 18.64 14.60 -23.93
N SER A 331 17.91 14.16 -22.90
CA SER A 331 18.28 13.03 -22.05
C SER A 331 18.02 11.69 -22.75
N ASN A 332 18.86 10.67 -22.45
CA ASN A 332 18.63 9.28 -22.87
C ASN A 332 17.38 8.69 -22.21
N VAL A 333 17.08 9.11 -20.98
CA VAL A 333 15.84 8.76 -20.28
C VAL A 333 14.84 9.87 -20.52
N ARG A 334 13.83 9.61 -21.35
CA ARG A 334 12.76 10.56 -21.65
C ARG A 334 11.58 10.31 -20.73
N PRO A 335 11.00 11.36 -20.12
CA PRO A 335 9.83 11.22 -19.25
C PRO A 335 8.67 10.50 -19.94
N THR A 336 8.12 9.46 -19.30
CA THR A 336 6.87 8.82 -19.76
C THR A 336 5.62 9.50 -19.21
N LEU A 337 5.75 10.45 -18.29
CA LEU A 337 4.66 11.36 -17.85
C LEU A 337 4.81 12.70 -18.58
N PRO A 338 4.00 12.97 -19.62
CA PRO A 338 4.17 14.16 -20.48
C PRO A 338 3.98 15.48 -19.75
N ASP A 339 3.09 15.49 -18.71
CA ASP A 339 2.73 16.69 -17.96
C ASP A 339 3.63 16.93 -16.73
N ALA A 340 4.70 16.13 -16.58
CA ALA A 340 5.66 16.35 -15.50
C ALA A 340 6.45 17.64 -15.74
N VAL A 341 6.61 18.43 -14.68
CA VAL A 341 7.28 19.74 -14.72
C VAL A 341 8.74 19.60 -14.30
N ALA A 342 9.66 20.00 -15.18
CA ALA A 342 11.07 20.02 -14.85
C ALA A 342 11.36 21.02 -13.72
N GLY A 343 12.05 20.57 -12.67
CA GLY A 343 12.25 21.44 -11.51
C GLY A 343 13.30 20.94 -10.53
N ASP A 344 13.15 21.37 -9.29
CA ASP A 344 14.00 21.00 -8.16
C ASP A 344 13.15 20.32 -7.07
N ILE A 345 13.23 19.02 -7.00
CA ILE A 345 12.54 18.22 -5.99
C ILE A 345 13.04 18.54 -4.57
N THR A 346 14.33 18.88 -4.44
CA THR A 346 14.94 19.14 -3.14
C THR A 346 14.42 20.39 -2.46
N ALA A 347 13.82 21.32 -3.23
CA ALA A 347 13.20 22.53 -2.68
C ALA A 347 11.91 22.24 -1.87
N ALA A 348 11.29 21.09 -2.07
CA ALA A 348 10.03 20.70 -1.39
C ALA A 348 10.16 19.48 -0.48
N MET A 349 11.03 18.54 -0.85
CA MET A 349 11.17 17.29 -0.11
C MET A 349 11.98 17.47 1.18
N PRO A 350 11.59 16.81 2.28
CA PRO A 350 12.34 16.87 3.53
C PRO A 350 13.79 16.39 3.35
N TYR A 351 14.75 17.18 3.86
CA TYR A 351 16.18 16.86 3.78
C TYR A 351 16.51 15.43 4.20
N ARG A 352 15.90 14.95 5.30
CA ARG A 352 16.07 13.58 5.79
C ARG A 352 15.59 12.53 4.77
N ALA A 353 14.45 12.76 4.12
CA ALA A 353 13.92 11.87 3.10
C ALA A 353 14.85 11.82 1.89
N MET A 354 15.23 12.97 1.36
CA MET A 354 16.12 13.07 0.19
C MET A 354 17.49 12.45 0.43
N THR A 355 18.10 12.70 1.59
CA THR A 355 19.40 12.10 1.95
C THR A 355 19.32 10.57 1.97
N ASN A 356 18.27 10.00 2.59
CA ASN A 356 18.09 8.55 2.61
C ASN A 356 17.83 8.00 1.19
N ILE A 357 17.02 8.67 0.37
CA ILE A 357 16.69 8.26 -1.00
C ILE A 357 17.92 8.29 -1.90
N ILE A 358 18.69 9.39 -1.87
CA ILE A 358 19.92 9.53 -2.67
C ILE A 358 20.90 8.41 -2.32
N ASN A 359 21.18 8.20 -1.04
CA ASN A 359 22.12 7.16 -0.61
C ASN A 359 21.61 5.74 -0.91
N PHE A 360 20.29 5.53 -0.91
CA PHE A 360 19.70 4.26 -1.33
C PHE A 360 19.84 4.03 -2.84
N ILE A 361 19.62 5.07 -3.68
CA ILE A 361 19.82 4.99 -5.13
C ILE A 361 21.28 4.67 -5.46
N GLN A 362 22.23 5.30 -4.78
CA GLN A 362 23.65 5.00 -4.93
C GLN A 362 24.00 3.57 -4.50
N ALA A 363 23.40 3.07 -3.43
CA ALA A 363 23.55 1.67 -3.02
C ALA A 363 22.93 0.70 -4.06
N MET A 364 21.78 1.05 -4.62
CA MET A 364 21.14 0.27 -5.69
C MET A 364 22.03 0.17 -6.95
N ASP A 365 22.82 1.17 -7.26
CA ASP A 365 23.72 1.14 -8.41
C ASP A 365 24.76 -0.01 -8.34
N HIS A 366 25.13 -0.44 -7.13
CA HIS A 366 25.97 -1.64 -6.96
C HIS A 366 25.20 -2.94 -7.23
N VAL A 367 23.89 -2.94 -7.12
CA VAL A 367 23.03 -4.10 -7.42
C VAL A 367 22.66 -4.11 -8.88
N VAL A 368 22.36 -2.93 -9.42
CA VAL A 368 21.87 -2.66 -10.78
C VAL A 368 22.74 -1.55 -11.37
N PRO A 369 23.88 -1.86 -11.97
CA PRO A 369 24.78 -0.85 -12.54
C PRO A 369 24.09 0.05 -13.56
N GLY A 370 24.24 1.37 -13.41
CA GLY A 370 23.57 2.39 -14.21
C GLY A 370 22.27 2.92 -13.58
N PHE A 371 21.80 2.38 -12.46
CA PHE A 371 20.60 2.86 -11.80
C PHE A 371 20.76 4.29 -11.24
N ALA A 372 21.95 4.64 -10.74
CA ALA A 372 22.32 5.99 -10.30
C ALA A 372 22.93 6.84 -11.42
N SER A 373 22.58 6.58 -12.68
CA SER A 373 23.02 7.39 -13.80
C SER A 373 22.62 8.84 -13.64
N TYR A 374 23.44 9.76 -14.19
CA TYR A 374 23.15 11.19 -14.18
C TYR A 374 21.74 11.51 -14.74
N GLU A 375 21.33 10.77 -15.76
CA GLU A 375 20.07 10.98 -16.49
C GLU A 375 18.88 10.19 -15.96
N THR A 376 19.06 9.36 -14.92
CA THR A 376 17.94 8.72 -14.22
C THR A 376 16.99 9.78 -13.70
N LEU A 377 15.70 9.60 -13.96
CA LEU A 377 14.67 10.57 -13.59
C LEU A 377 14.04 10.24 -12.25
N LEU A 378 13.83 11.26 -11.42
CA LEU A 378 13.08 11.19 -10.18
C LEU A 378 11.84 12.07 -10.30
N TYR A 379 10.68 11.52 -9.94
CA TYR A 379 9.41 12.21 -9.90
C TYR A 379 8.91 12.32 -8.47
N SER A 380 8.36 13.45 -8.09
CA SER A 380 7.89 13.74 -6.73
C SER A 380 6.55 14.50 -6.76
N PRO A 381 5.66 14.26 -5.78
CA PRO A 381 5.82 13.37 -4.62
C PRO A 381 5.25 11.97 -4.84
N GLU A 382 5.92 10.92 -4.38
CA GLU A 382 5.30 9.61 -4.15
C GLU A 382 4.98 9.47 -2.66
N LEU A 383 3.70 9.41 -2.30
CA LEU A 383 3.25 9.39 -0.91
C LEU A 383 2.42 8.14 -0.65
N LYS A 384 2.67 7.50 0.49
CA LYS A 384 1.81 6.42 0.99
C LYS A 384 1.44 6.70 2.43
N PHE A 385 0.13 6.78 2.66
CA PHE A 385 -0.44 7.01 3.98
C PHE A 385 -0.88 5.68 4.58
N TYR A 386 -0.65 5.52 5.88
CA TYR A 386 -1.06 4.33 6.61
C TYR A 386 -1.88 4.74 7.82
N SER A 387 -2.84 3.89 8.18
CA SER A 387 -3.69 4.10 9.34
C SER A 387 -2.88 4.23 10.63
N ASN A 388 -3.44 4.90 11.62
CA ASN A 388 -2.92 4.86 12.97
C ASN A 388 -2.83 3.41 13.46
N ARG A 389 -1.80 3.12 14.22
CA ARG A 389 -1.59 1.79 14.77
C ARG A 389 -2.35 1.63 16.08
N ILE A 390 -3.38 0.82 16.08
CA ILE A 390 -4.12 0.50 17.30
C ILE A 390 -3.22 -0.31 18.23
N LYS A 391 -3.15 0.06 19.51
CA LYS A 391 -2.45 -0.75 20.51
C LYS A 391 -3.30 -1.97 20.86
N MET A 392 -2.73 -3.14 20.61
CA MET A 392 -3.38 -4.43 20.85
C MET A 392 -2.38 -5.40 21.45
N ASP A 393 -2.87 -6.41 22.14
CA ASP A 393 -2.08 -7.58 22.52
C ASP A 393 -1.97 -8.60 21.37
N THR A 394 -1.30 -9.73 21.61
CA THR A 394 -1.11 -10.81 20.62
C THR A 394 -2.44 -11.47 20.20
N ASP A 395 -3.48 -11.26 20.96
CA ASP A 395 -4.82 -11.76 20.74
C ASP A 395 -5.75 -10.73 20.10
N PHE A 396 -5.20 -9.61 19.64
CA PHE A 396 -5.91 -8.48 19.02
C PHE A 396 -6.96 -7.81 19.93
N ASN A 397 -6.81 -7.94 21.24
CA ASN A 397 -7.61 -7.18 22.19
C ASN A 397 -7.09 -5.74 22.22
N THR A 398 -7.99 -4.78 22.11
CA THR A 398 -7.68 -3.35 22.29
C THR A 398 -7.70 -2.98 23.78
N SER A 399 -7.54 -1.69 24.10
CA SER A 399 -7.75 -1.18 25.47
C SER A 399 -9.21 -1.22 25.92
N VAL A 400 -10.13 -1.59 25.03
CA VAL A 400 -11.58 -1.72 25.29
C VAL A 400 -11.95 -3.20 25.20
N GLU A 401 -12.50 -3.76 26.27
CA GLU A 401 -12.93 -5.15 26.32
C GLU A 401 -13.99 -5.44 25.25
N GLY A 402 -13.87 -6.58 24.54
CA GLY A 402 -14.80 -6.97 23.49
C GLY A 402 -14.64 -6.19 22.17
N LEU A 403 -13.68 -5.27 22.07
CA LEU A 403 -13.39 -4.54 20.84
C LEU A 403 -12.07 -5.02 20.22
N HIS A 404 -12.12 -5.44 18.97
CA HIS A 404 -10.98 -5.93 18.20
C HIS A 404 -10.85 -5.14 16.89
N CYS A 405 -9.61 -4.87 16.45
CA CYS A 405 -9.36 -4.15 15.20
C CYS A 405 -8.48 -5.00 14.29
N LEU A 406 -8.96 -5.29 13.08
CA LEU A 406 -8.27 -6.16 12.12
C LEU A 406 -7.99 -5.44 10.79
N GLY A 407 -7.09 -6.04 10.02
CA GLY A 407 -6.78 -5.59 8.67
C GLY A 407 -6.08 -4.24 8.62
N ASP A 408 -6.09 -3.61 7.45
CA ASP A 408 -5.32 -2.39 7.18
C ASP A 408 -5.77 -1.18 8.01
N SER A 409 -7.03 -1.13 8.49
CA SER A 409 -7.49 -0.07 9.40
C SER A 409 -6.81 -0.12 10.76
N SER A 410 -6.39 -1.29 11.23
CA SER A 410 -5.66 -1.44 12.50
C SER A 410 -4.24 -0.86 12.49
N GLY A 411 -3.70 -0.57 11.29
CA GLY A 411 -2.32 -0.09 11.09
C GLY A 411 -1.24 -1.17 11.15
N TRP A 412 -1.60 -2.44 11.40
CA TRP A 412 -0.66 -3.56 11.51
C TRP A 412 -0.42 -4.30 10.20
N THR A 413 -1.40 -4.31 9.29
CA THR A 413 -1.31 -5.00 8.00
C THR A 413 -1.34 -4.05 6.81
N ARG A 414 -0.92 -4.56 5.67
CA ARG A 414 -0.97 -3.88 4.37
C ARG A 414 -1.19 -4.93 3.29
N GLY A 415 -2.40 -4.92 2.71
CA GLY A 415 -2.75 -5.81 1.61
C GLY A 415 -3.49 -7.08 2.04
N LEU A 416 -3.89 -7.85 1.03
CA LEU A 416 -4.89 -8.89 1.14
C LEU A 416 -4.47 -10.02 2.10
N MET A 417 -3.28 -10.60 1.89
CA MET A 417 -2.84 -11.77 2.66
C MET A 417 -2.75 -11.48 4.15
N MET A 418 -2.05 -10.41 4.55
CA MET A 418 -1.85 -10.14 5.97
C MET A 418 -3.14 -9.69 6.68
N ALA A 419 -4.06 -9.04 5.97
CA ALA A 419 -5.40 -8.75 6.50
C ALA A 419 -6.20 -10.04 6.71
N SER A 420 -6.12 -10.99 5.78
CA SER A 420 -6.76 -12.30 5.90
C SER A 420 -6.15 -13.14 7.04
N VAL A 421 -4.82 -13.07 7.22
CA VAL A 421 -4.11 -13.72 8.35
C VAL A 421 -4.67 -13.25 9.69
N MET A 422 -4.86 -11.93 9.89
CA MET A 422 -5.50 -11.43 11.12
C MET A 422 -6.91 -11.98 11.29
N GLY A 423 -7.68 -12.07 10.21
CA GLY A 423 -9.02 -12.66 10.23
C GLY A 423 -9.01 -14.13 10.65
N VAL A 424 -8.07 -14.93 10.12
CA VAL A 424 -7.92 -16.36 10.48
C VAL A 424 -7.54 -16.53 11.95
N ILE A 425 -6.57 -15.76 12.45
CA ILE A 425 -6.15 -15.80 13.86
C ILE A 425 -7.33 -15.46 14.77
N MET A 426 -8.07 -14.37 14.43
CA MET A 426 -9.22 -13.95 15.22
C MET A 426 -10.35 -14.98 15.20
N GLY A 427 -10.64 -15.55 14.04
CA GLY A 427 -11.65 -16.62 13.92
C GLY A 427 -11.32 -17.84 14.77
N ARG A 428 -10.06 -18.29 14.76
CA ARG A 428 -9.59 -19.42 15.61
C ARG A 428 -9.70 -19.13 17.10
N LYS A 429 -9.62 -17.86 17.49
CA LYS A 429 -9.69 -17.45 18.89
C LYS A 429 -11.13 -17.37 19.40
N LEU A 430 -12.09 -17.01 18.55
CA LEU A 430 -13.49 -16.86 18.93
C LEU A 430 -14.31 -18.16 18.82
N LEU A 431 -13.74 -19.22 18.23
CA LEU A 431 -14.31 -20.58 18.20
C LEU A 431 -14.01 -21.31 19.50
#